data_3b4505d5f3ddaa0847483b7736e53507
#
_entry.id   3b4505d5f3ddaa0847483b7736e53507
#
_cell.length_a   1.000
_cell.length_b   1.000
_cell.length_c   1.000
_cell.angle_alpha   90.00
_cell.angle_beta   90.00
_cell.angle_gamma   90.00
#
_symmetry.space_group_name_H-M   'P 1'
#
loop_
_entity.id
_entity.type
_entity.pdbx_description
1 polymer ?
#
loop_
_entity_poly.entity_id
_entity_poly.type
_entity_poly.pdbx_seq_one_letter_code
_entity_poly.pdbx_strand_id
1 'polypeptide(L)'
;MSSLLFHPRLSDCRRIFIEDLEVQASIGFHEFERQARQRVKITVALFVPIQASYSNRDHVQDTLDYDKLREGIASLAASRHFNLQETLIDEVLSFCLELGAVRAATVRTEKPDVYPDCKTVGIESIRFAQA
;
A
#
# COMPACT_ATOMS: atom_id res chain seq x y z
N MET A 1 -14.96 -3.35 2.74
CA MET A 1 -14.41 -4.06 3.91
C MET A 1 -13.60 -5.25 3.45
N SER A 2 -12.48 -5.52 4.08
CA SER A 2 -11.63 -6.62 3.69
C SER A 2 -12.12 -7.93 4.30
N SER A 3 -12.41 -8.92 3.45
CA SER A 3 -12.73 -10.29 3.89
C SER A 3 -11.49 -11.05 4.38
N LEU A 4 -10.27 -10.47 4.22
CA LEU A 4 -9.04 -11.14 4.61
C LEU A 4 -8.91 -11.33 6.11
N LEU A 5 -9.61 -10.54 6.93
CA LEU A 5 -9.61 -10.74 8.37
C LEU A 5 -10.22 -12.09 8.78
N PHE A 6 -10.95 -12.74 7.87
CA PHE A 6 -11.46 -14.10 8.09
C PHE A 6 -10.49 -15.18 7.63
N HIS A 7 -9.36 -14.81 7.03
CA HIS A 7 -8.34 -15.77 6.62
C HIS A 7 -7.71 -16.40 7.88
N PRO A 8 -7.50 -17.75 7.90
CA PRO A 8 -6.97 -18.41 9.10
C PRO A 8 -5.64 -17.86 9.60
N ARG A 9 -4.77 -17.41 8.71
CA ARG A 9 -3.47 -16.84 9.09
C ARG A 9 -3.56 -15.43 9.65
N LEU A 10 -4.72 -14.77 9.55
CA LEU A 10 -4.91 -13.37 9.94
C LEU A 10 -5.97 -13.21 11.02
N SER A 11 -6.43 -14.32 11.61
CA SER A 11 -7.52 -14.30 12.59
C SER A 11 -7.15 -13.59 13.90
N ASP A 12 -5.86 -13.48 14.21
CA ASP A 12 -5.36 -12.80 15.40
C ASP A 12 -4.83 -11.39 15.07
N CYS A 13 -5.16 -10.87 13.91
CA CYS A 13 -4.67 -9.59 13.42
C CYS A 13 -5.75 -8.52 13.44
N ARG A 14 -5.27 -7.27 13.43
CA ARG A 14 -6.09 -6.13 13.05
C ARG A 14 -5.55 -5.56 11.76
N ARG A 15 -6.41 -4.83 11.06
CA ARG A 15 -6.07 -4.22 9.77
C ARG A 15 -5.84 -2.73 9.99
N ILE A 16 -4.65 -2.26 9.62
CA ILE A 16 -4.29 -0.83 9.59
C ILE A 16 -4.24 -0.45 8.12
N PHE A 17 -4.93 0.61 7.72
CA PHE A 17 -5.02 0.92 6.30
C PHE A 17 -5.02 2.41 6.02
N ILE A 18 -4.53 2.76 4.83
CA ILE A 18 -4.65 4.07 4.22
C ILE A 18 -5.40 3.86 2.91
N GLU A 19 -6.52 4.56 2.74
CA GLU A 19 -7.36 4.40 1.56
C GLU A 19 -7.23 5.62 0.66
N ASP A 20 -6.97 5.35 -0.63
CA ASP A 20 -6.92 6.39 -1.68
C ASP A 20 -5.90 7.49 -1.38
N LEU A 21 -4.69 7.12 -0.96
CA LEU A 21 -3.60 8.08 -0.88
C LEU A 21 -3.27 8.57 -2.28
N GLU A 22 -3.46 9.86 -2.52
CA GLU A 22 -3.21 10.44 -3.83
C GLU A 22 -1.78 10.93 -3.93
N VAL A 23 -1.08 10.49 -4.97
CA VAL A 23 0.30 10.89 -5.24
C VAL A 23 0.43 11.28 -6.72
N GLN A 24 1.39 12.15 -7.03
CA GLN A 24 1.77 12.47 -8.39
C GLN A 24 2.97 11.61 -8.73
N ALA A 25 2.79 10.63 -9.62
CA ALA A 25 3.80 9.62 -9.93
C ALA A 25 4.09 9.58 -11.43
N SER A 26 5.34 9.28 -11.75
CA SER A 26 5.76 9.00 -13.12
C SER A 26 5.62 7.49 -13.34
N ILE A 27 4.59 7.09 -14.08
CA ILE A 27 4.23 5.69 -14.18
C ILE A 27 3.55 5.38 -15.51
N GLY A 28 3.95 4.27 -16.13
CA GLY A 28 3.40 3.78 -17.39
C GLY A 28 4.48 3.51 -18.42
N PHE A 29 4.19 2.60 -19.35
CA PHE A 29 5.16 2.22 -20.39
C PHE A 29 5.03 3.03 -21.69
N HIS A 30 3.96 3.84 -21.82
CA HIS A 30 3.80 4.71 -22.98
C HIS A 30 4.72 5.91 -22.89
N GLU A 31 5.19 6.38 -24.05
CA GLU A 31 6.11 7.52 -24.11
C GLU A 31 5.53 8.76 -23.42
N PHE A 32 4.24 9.05 -23.65
CA PHE A 32 3.63 10.23 -23.05
C PHE A 32 3.57 10.14 -21.53
N GLU A 33 3.54 8.92 -20.97
CA GLU A 33 3.52 8.72 -19.53
C GLU A 33 4.88 9.00 -18.88
N ARG A 34 5.95 8.99 -19.66
CA ARG A 34 7.29 9.33 -19.19
C ARG A 34 7.52 10.83 -19.10
N GLN A 35 6.71 11.61 -19.81
CA GLN A 35 6.92 13.04 -19.98
C GLN A 35 6.29 13.88 -18.87
N ALA A 36 5.35 13.34 -18.13
CA ALA A 36 4.66 14.06 -17.07
C ALA A 36 4.18 13.10 -15.99
N ARG A 37 4.16 13.59 -14.76
CA ARG A 37 3.56 12.83 -13.66
C ARG A 37 2.05 12.82 -13.80
N GLN A 38 1.42 11.80 -13.25
CA GLN A 38 -0.02 11.68 -13.25
C GLN A 38 -0.51 11.32 -11.86
N ARG A 39 -1.78 11.57 -11.64
CA ARG A 39 -2.44 11.23 -10.38
C ARG A 39 -2.56 9.71 -10.25
N VAL A 40 -2.08 9.19 -9.14
CA VAL A 40 -2.19 7.77 -8.79
C VAL A 40 -2.77 7.70 -7.39
N LYS A 41 -3.72 6.81 -7.18
CA LYS A 41 -4.27 6.54 -5.86
C LYS A 41 -3.74 5.22 -5.36
N ILE A 42 -3.27 5.19 -4.13
CA ILE A 42 -2.69 4.00 -3.52
C ILE A 42 -3.47 3.69 -2.25
N THR A 43 -4.00 2.47 -2.17
CA THR A 43 -4.64 1.95 -0.98
C THR A 43 -3.80 0.82 -0.44
N VAL A 44 -3.44 0.91 0.84
CA VAL A 44 -2.57 -0.06 1.49
C VAL A 44 -3.24 -0.53 2.77
N ALA A 45 -3.20 -1.83 3.00
CA ALA A 45 -3.65 -2.40 4.26
C ALA A 45 -2.57 -3.33 4.82
N LEU A 46 -2.29 -3.17 6.10
CA LEU A 46 -1.35 -3.99 6.85
C LEU A 46 -2.12 -4.82 7.85
N PHE A 47 -1.83 -6.12 7.89
CA PHE A 47 -2.44 -7.03 8.85
C PHE A 47 -1.40 -7.32 9.92
N VAL A 48 -1.67 -6.81 11.12
CA VAL A 48 -0.71 -6.78 12.23
C VAL A 48 -1.31 -7.56 13.39
N PRO A 49 -0.56 -8.49 14.01
CA PRO A 49 -1.07 -9.19 15.19
C PRO A 49 -1.55 -8.20 16.24
N ILE A 50 -2.69 -8.50 16.84
CA ILE A 50 -3.25 -7.63 17.90
C ILE A 50 -2.24 -7.45 19.01
N GLN A 51 -1.51 -8.51 19.38
CA GLN A 51 -0.50 -8.43 20.44
C GLN A 51 0.65 -7.49 20.10
N ALA A 52 0.98 -7.34 18.81
CA ALA A 52 2.06 -6.45 18.38
C ALA A 52 1.58 -5.02 18.10
N SER A 53 0.30 -4.77 18.25
CA SER A 53 -0.32 -3.46 18.02
C SER A 53 -1.20 -3.02 19.18
N TYR A 54 -1.06 -3.68 20.32
CA TYR A 54 -1.80 -3.38 21.53
C TYR A 54 -0.98 -2.43 22.40
N SER A 55 -1.62 -1.40 22.93
CA SER A 55 -0.98 -0.49 23.86
C SER A 55 -1.86 -0.32 25.10
N ASN A 56 -1.35 -0.72 26.27
CA ASN A 56 -2.02 -0.46 27.54
C ASN A 56 -1.71 0.93 28.07
N ARG A 57 -0.80 1.67 27.43
CA ARG A 57 -0.41 3.04 27.78
C ARG A 57 -0.97 4.08 26.82
N ASP A 58 -1.60 3.61 25.75
CA ASP A 58 -2.09 4.47 24.66
C ASP A 58 -0.97 5.31 24.03
N HIS A 59 0.17 4.67 23.76
CA HIS A 59 1.34 5.31 23.12
C HIS A 59 1.59 4.75 21.73
N VAL A 60 1.91 5.63 20.78
CA VAL A 60 2.17 5.23 19.39
C VAL A 60 3.39 4.30 19.27
N GLN A 61 4.34 4.37 20.23
CA GLN A 61 5.51 3.50 20.21
C GLN A 61 5.16 2.02 20.36
N ASP A 62 3.96 1.73 20.87
CA ASP A 62 3.52 0.35 21.10
C ASP A 62 2.84 -0.27 19.89
N THR A 63 2.68 0.48 18.81
CA THR A 63 2.02 0.02 17.59
C THR A 63 2.74 0.56 16.35
N LEU A 64 2.17 0.29 15.19
CA LEU A 64 2.71 0.76 13.92
C LEU A 64 2.19 2.18 13.66
N ASP A 65 3.12 3.11 13.40
CA ASP A 65 2.80 4.51 13.12
C ASP A 65 2.44 4.67 11.64
N TYR A 66 1.16 4.92 11.34
CA TYR A 66 0.73 5.07 9.94
C TYR A 66 1.20 6.38 9.30
N ASP A 67 1.70 7.35 10.06
CA ASP A 67 2.37 8.51 9.46
C ASP A 67 3.63 8.08 8.71
N LYS A 68 4.40 7.16 9.29
CA LYS A 68 5.60 6.61 8.63
C LYS A 68 5.23 5.78 7.40
N LEU A 69 4.14 5.04 7.48
CA LEU A 69 3.62 4.30 6.33
C LEU A 69 3.28 5.24 5.19
N ARG A 70 2.53 6.30 5.47
CA ARG A 70 2.13 7.30 4.47
C ARG A 70 3.33 7.97 3.83
N GLU A 71 4.27 8.45 4.64
CA GLU A 71 5.47 9.15 4.16
C GLU A 71 6.33 8.24 3.30
N GLY A 72 6.53 6.99 3.72
CA GLY A 72 7.32 6.02 2.98
C GLY A 72 6.73 5.68 1.63
N ILE A 73 5.41 5.48 1.56
CA ILE A 73 4.73 5.17 0.30
C ILE A 73 4.83 6.36 -0.66
N ALA A 74 4.56 7.57 -0.16
CA ALA A 74 4.63 8.77 -0.99
C ALA A 74 6.03 9.00 -1.54
N SER A 75 7.05 8.82 -0.70
CA SER A 75 8.45 8.95 -1.09
C SER A 75 8.85 7.93 -2.14
N LEU A 76 8.44 6.68 -1.94
CA LEU A 76 8.76 5.60 -2.87
C LEU A 76 8.09 5.82 -4.24
N ALA A 77 6.82 6.21 -4.24
CA ALA A 77 6.09 6.46 -5.47
C ALA A 77 6.66 7.63 -6.27
N ALA A 78 7.29 8.59 -5.58
CA ALA A 78 7.90 9.77 -6.22
C ALA A 78 9.37 9.54 -6.62
N SER A 79 9.97 8.40 -6.24
CA SER A 79 11.42 8.21 -6.31
C SER A 79 11.97 8.06 -7.71
N ARG A 80 11.19 7.53 -8.65
CA ARG A 80 11.64 7.30 -10.02
C ARG A 80 10.44 7.03 -10.93
N HIS A 81 10.71 6.84 -12.22
CA HIS A 81 9.70 6.37 -13.16
C HIS A 81 9.49 4.86 -13.01
N PHE A 82 8.24 4.43 -13.00
CA PHE A 82 7.85 3.02 -13.00
C PHE A 82 7.16 2.71 -14.32
N ASN A 83 7.67 1.74 -15.07
CA ASN A 83 7.02 1.34 -16.31
C ASN A 83 5.67 0.66 -16.08
N LEU A 84 5.55 -0.08 -14.98
CA LEU A 84 4.37 -0.89 -14.66
C LEU A 84 3.88 -0.60 -13.26
N GLN A 85 2.54 -0.63 -13.08
CA GLN A 85 1.95 -0.55 -11.75
C GLN A 85 2.40 -1.72 -10.88
N GLU A 86 2.56 -2.91 -11.48
CA GLU A 86 3.03 -4.10 -10.78
C GLU A 86 4.37 -3.88 -10.09
N THR A 87 5.29 -3.20 -10.76
CA THR A 87 6.61 -2.90 -10.18
C THR A 87 6.48 -2.00 -8.97
N LEU A 88 5.67 -0.96 -9.07
CA LEU A 88 5.42 -0.07 -7.92
C LEU A 88 4.78 -0.85 -6.77
N ILE A 89 3.78 -1.68 -7.06
CA ILE A 89 3.11 -2.49 -6.05
C ILE A 89 4.10 -3.41 -5.33
N ASP A 90 4.98 -4.08 -6.07
CA ASP A 90 5.94 -5.00 -5.48
C ASP A 90 6.89 -4.27 -4.53
N GLU A 91 7.33 -3.06 -4.89
CA GLU A 91 8.20 -2.26 -4.02
C GLU A 91 7.46 -1.76 -2.79
N VAL A 92 6.19 -1.35 -2.95
CA VAL A 92 5.38 -0.93 -1.80
C VAL A 92 5.13 -2.10 -0.86
N LEU A 93 4.83 -3.29 -1.39
CA LEU A 93 4.65 -4.48 -0.56
C LEU A 93 5.91 -4.81 0.24
N SER A 94 7.08 -4.75 -0.40
CA SER A 94 8.34 -5.00 0.28
C SER A 94 8.58 -4.00 1.41
N PHE A 95 8.32 -2.73 1.15
CA PHE A 95 8.42 -1.67 2.15
C PHE A 95 7.48 -1.96 3.34
N CYS A 96 6.23 -2.31 3.06
CA CYS A 96 5.23 -2.57 4.10
C CYS A 96 5.63 -3.75 4.99
N LEU A 97 6.14 -4.82 4.41
CA LEU A 97 6.51 -6.01 5.18
C LEU A 97 7.74 -5.81 6.04
N GLU A 98 8.49 -4.73 5.83
CA GLU A 98 9.65 -4.37 6.66
C GLU A 98 9.30 -3.46 7.83
N LEU A 99 8.05 -3.04 7.96
CA LEU A 99 7.61 -2.07 8.98
C LEU A 99 7.30 -2.72 10.35
N GLY A 100 8.00 -3.76 10.71
CA GLY A 100 7.81 -4.40 12.01
C GLY A 100 6.98 -5.67 11.88
N ALA A 101 6.06 -5.92 12.82
CA ALA A 101 5.35 -7.19 12.92
C ALA A 101 4.15 -7.28 11.97
N VAL A 102 4.39 -7.05 10.67
CA VAL A 102 3.33 -7.14 9.65
C VAL A 102 3.21 -8.58 9.16
N ARG A 103 2.05 -9.18 9.33
CA ARG A 103 1.78 -10.56 8.91
C ARG A 103 1.50 -10.66 7.42
N ALA A 104 0.81 -9.65 6.89
CA ALA A 104 0.48 -9.58 5.47
C ALA A 104 0.23 -8.12 5.10
N ALA A 105 0.37 -7.80 3.81
CA ALA A 105 0.04 -6.49 3.30
C ALA A 105 -0.72 -6.64 1.98
N THR A 106 -1.68 -5.75 1.76
CA THR A 106 -2.33 -5.60 0.45
C THR A 106 -2.03 -4.21 -0.07
N VAL A 107 -1.81 -4.11 -1.37
CA VAL A 107 -1.58 -2.84 -2.05
C VAL A 107 -2.43 -2.80 -3.29
N ARG A 108 -3.14 -1.70 -3.48
CA ARG A 108 -3.95 -1.42 -4.65
C ARG A 108 -3.48 -0.09 -5.23
N THR A 109 -3.15 -0.06 -6.51
CA THR A 109 -2.84 1.18 -7.21
C THR A 109 -3.89 1.42 -8.29
N GLU A 110 -4.23 2.69 -8.51
CA GLU A 110 -5.21 3.10 -9.49
C GLU A 110 -4.72 4.31 -10.24
N LYS A 111 -4.96 4.32 -11.55
CA LYS A 111 -4.77 5.46 -12.43
C LYS A 111 -6.14 5.94 -12.87
N PRO A 112 -6.74 6.94 -12.20
CA PRO A 112 -8.11 7.32 -12.47
C PRO A 112 -8.31 8.10 -13.78
N ASP A 113 -7.23 8.62 -14.37
CA ASP A 113 -7.34 9.55 -15.49
C ASP A 113 -6.92 8.93 -16.84
N VAL A 114 -6.74 7.61 -16.91
CA VAL A 114 -6.23 6.95 -18.13
C VAL A 114 -7.29 6.84 -19.21
N TYR A 115 -8.50 6.41 -18.84
CA TYR A 115 -9.57 6.17 -19.80
C TYR A 115 -10.81 6.99 -19.47
N PRO A 116 -11.46 7.60 -20.50
CA PRO A 116 -12.69 8.36 -20.25
C PRO A 116 -13.91 7.48 -20.02
N ASP A 117 -13.85 6.20 -20.40
CA ASP A 117 -15.00 5.30 -20.37
C ASP A 117 -14.99 4.34 -19.17
N CYS A 118 -14.09 4.55 -18.20
CA CYS A 118 -14.09 3.79 -16.95
C CYS A 118 -13.68 4.71 -15.81
N LYS A 119 -14.09 4.36 -14.59
CA LYS A 119 -13.78 5.16 -13.41
C LYS A 119 -12.28 5.17 -13.13
N THR A 120 -11.64 4.02 -13.26
CA THR A 120 -10.23 3.87 -12.93
C THR A 120 -9.71 2.57 -13.52
N VAL A 121 -8.40 2.47 -13.64
CA VAL A 121 -7.73 1.22 -13.99
C VAL A 121 -6.65 0.97 -12.95
N GLY A 122 -6.58 -0.24 -12.43
CA GLY A 122 -5.66 -0.51 -11.34
C GLY A 122 -5.34 -1.98 -11.18
N ILE A 123 -4.49 -2.23 -10.19
CA ILE A 123 -3.98 -3.55 -9.86
C ILE A 123 -3.98 -3.70 -8.34
N GLU A 124 -4.31 -4.88 -7.87
CA GLU A 124 -4.23 -5.22 -6.45
C GLU A 124 -3.35 -6.46 -6.29
N SER A 125 -2.57 -6.48 -5.22
CA SER A 125 -1.78 -7.64 -4.84
C SER A 125 -1.76 -7.79 -3.32
N ILE A 126 -1.55 -9.02 -2.88
CA ILE A 126 -1.35 -9.36 -1.47
C ILE A 126 -0.02 -10.11 -1.34
N ARG A 127 0.66 -9.88 -0.23
CA ARG A 127 1.85 -10.65 0.12
C ARG A 127 1.85 -10.94 1.61
N PHE A 128 2.06 -12.22 1.94
CA PHE A 128 2.25 -12.64 3.32
C PHE A 128 3.73 -12.55 3.66
N ALA A 129 4.03 -12.16 4.89
CA ALA A 129 5.39 -12.24 5.40
C ALA A 129 5.82 -13.70 5.45
N GLN A 130 7.10 -13.94 5.23
CA GLN A 130 7.64 -15.29 5.34
C GLN A 130 7.70 -15.69 6.82
N ALA A 131 7.36 -16.95 7.08
CA ALA A 131 7.37 -17.48 8.43
C ALA A 131 8.80 -17.61 8.99
#